data_1cef471315b7af629b5a3690c93691ba
#
_entry.id   1cef471315b7af629b5a3690c93691ba
#
_cell.length_a   1.000
_cell.length_b   1.000
_cell.length_c   1.000
_cell.angle_alpha   90.00
_cell.angle_beta   90.00
_cell.angle_gamma   90.00
#
_symmetry.space_group_name_H-M   'P 1'
#
loop_
_entity.id
_entity.type
_entity.pdbx_description
1 polymer ?
#
loop_
_entity_poly.entity_id
_entity_poly.type
_entity_poly.pdbx_seq_one_letter_code
_entity_poly.pdbx_strand_id
1 'polypeptide(L)'
;MNLLARHVIFRALLRWTAAVAFCIPLKHRPHARLRALGMLLPLLGLTYVLDPAAQSTSLHELQFSLLTLYVAFFVLLGMMIYACVEIDKKSALYCAVWSLLASQTAYECWHLVEVFFEWRGTPLDLRSLPVMLAQLAAGAFFYFVICTTLSRKMSYKGAYNIGPRQLTSAFFIGILFMLQAALLSGGQVVALDRSLVMTMFVGQFYFLTLLYFQTEVFKLSAMQKEMDTLNLLYERQREQYQVARQNVQIINKRCHELKLQIAALRQMSSAPADPELKAHIDEAEKAAQLYDASRNTGNEVLDVVLTEKSLLCESRRIQLNAVTDGSCLNFFEASDLYALFANMLDHAIESAVKVPEPERRCIDLLVCTRQSFVVVNVISPDRPAESADTRAAHYAVKVTNRIVQKYKGTLTTESQNGFFAVKIIFPSALS
;
A
#
# COMPACT_ATOMS: atom_id res chain seq x y z
N MET A 1 -44.64 -15.63 20.39
CA MET A 1 -43.64 -15.94 19.35
C MET A 1 -43.08 -17.32 19.69
N ASN A 2 -43.18 -18.30 18.79
CA ASN A 2 -42.68 -19.65 19.04
C ASN A 2 -41.17 -19.66 19.34
N LEU A 3 -40.70 -20.52 20.23
CA LEU A 3 -39.31 -20.67 20.61
C LEU A 3 -38.39 -20.85 19.38
N LEU A 4 -38.87 -21.63 18.41
CA LEU A 4 -38.20 -21.87 17.14
C LEU A 4 -37.97 -20.59 16.34
N ALA A 5 -38.99 -19.74 16.16
CA ALA A 5 -38.88 -18.48 15.44
C ALA A 5 -37.84 -17.54 16.06
N ARG A 6 -37.66 -17.62 17.35
CA ARG A 6 -36.69 -16.79 18.10
C ARG A 6 -35.23 -17.22 17.88
N HIS A 7 -34.95 -18.53 17.92
CA HIS A 7 -33.63 -19.07 17.60
C HIS A 7 -33.23 -18.74 16.16
N VAL A 8 -34.17 -18.85 15.23
CA VAL A 8 -33.97 -18.48 13.81
C VAL A 8 -33.58 -17.00 13.68
N ILE A 9 -34.31 -16.10 14.31
CA ILE A 9 -34.06 -14.67 14.27
C ILE A 9 -32.69 -14.35 14.88
N PHE A 10 -32.37 -14.92 16.03
CA PHE A 10 -31.09 -14.67 16.71
C PHE A 10 -29.90 -15.14 15.86
N ARG A 11 -29.92 -16.35 15.31
CA ARG A 11 -28.89 -16.88 14.43
C ARG A 11 -28.70 -16.02 13.17
N ALA A 12 -29.78 -15.56 12.56
CA ALA A 12 -29.71 -14.69 11.39
C ALA A 12 -29.09 -13.32 11.73
N LEU A 13 -29.49 -12.73 12.88
CA LEU A 13 -28.92 -11.48 13.37
C LEU A 13 -27.42 -11.59 13.67
N LEU A 14 -26.97 -12.67 14.31
CA LEU A 14 -25.55 -12.90 14.56
C LEU A 14 -24.75 -12.96 13.25
N ARG A 15 -25.24 -13.64 12.22
CA ARG A 15 -24.56 -13.72 10.91
C ARG A 15 -24.53 -12.36 10.21
N TRP A 16 -25.66 -11.66 10.24
CA TRP A 16 -25.76 -10.34 9.66
C TRP A 16 -24.82 -9.33 10.34
N THR A 17 -24.80 -9.29 11.67
CA THR A 17 -23.91 -8.39 12.45
C THR A 17 -22.44 -8.73 12.26
N ALA A 18 -22.08 -10.02 12.12
CA ALA A 18 -20.72 -10.44 11.77
C ALA A 18 -20.26 -9.83 10.45
N ALA A 19 -21.06 -9.95 9.39
CA ALA A 19 -20.72 -9.38 8.10
C ALA A 19 -20.62 -7.85 8.15
N VAL A 20 -21.53 -7.19 8.87
CA VAL A 20 -21.46 -5.73 9.07
C VAL A 20 -20.18 -5.32 9.80
N ALA A 21 -19.75 -6.06 10.83
CA ALA A 21 -18.53 -5.77 11.59
C ALA A 21 -17.27 -5.77 10.68
N PHE A 22 -17.20 -6.66 9.69
CA PHE A 22 -16.11 -6.67 8.71
C PHE A 22 -16.26 -5.61 7.60
N CYS A 23 -17.45 -5.07 7.39
CA CYS A 23 -17.66 -3.96 6.46
C CYS A 23 -17.27 -2.59 7.04
N ILE A 24 -17.34 -2.40 8.37
CA ILE A 24 -17.16 -1.09 9.03
C ILE A 24 -15.86 -0.37 8.64
N PRO A 25 -14.66 -1.02 8.63
CA PRO A 25 -13.41 -0.33 8.34
C PRO A 25 -13.14 -0.08 6.85
N LEU A 26 -14.05 -0.49 5.97
CA LEU A 26 -13.87 -0.48 4.52
C LEU A 26 -14.62 0.68 3.86
N LYS A 27 -14.23 1.02 2.64
CA LYS A 27 -14.90 2.05 1.86
C LYS A 27 -16.26 1.55 1.36
N HIS A 28 -17.33 2.24 1.79
CA HIS A 28 -18.71 1.83 1.50
C HIS A 28 -19.16 2.28 0.11
N ARG A 29 -19.96 1.44 -0.55
CA ARG A 29 -20.68 1.82 -1.75
C ARG A 29 -21.89 2.72 -1.42
N PRO A 30 -22.42 3.50 -2.38
CA PRO A 30 -23.64 4.29 -2.17
C PRO A 30 -24.79 3.36 -1.72
N HIS A 31 -25.58 3.86 -0.75
CA HIS A 31 -26.69 3.11 -0.13
C HIS A 31 -26.31 1.78 0.57
N ALA A 32 -25.08 1.65 1.05
CA ALA A 32 -24.61 0.42 1.73
C ALA A 32 -25.51 -0.01 2.91
N ARG A 33 -26.00 0.97 3.71
CA ARG A 33 -26.90 0.69 4.85
C ARG A 33 -28.20 0.06 4.40
N LEU A 34 -28.80 0.55 3.33
CA LEU A 34 -30.04 0.02 2.78
C LEU A 34 -29.86 -1.39 2.20
N ARG A 35 -28.73 -1.63 1.50
CA ARG A 35 -28.37 -2.94 0.97
C ARG A 35 -28.12 -3.95 2.10
N ALA A 36 -27.42 -3.55 3.16
CA ALA A 36 -27.17 -4.40 4.32
C ALA A 36 -28.50 -4.80 5.00
N LEU A 37 -29.42 -3.85 5.20
CA LEU A 37 -30.76 -4.14 5.75
C LEU A 37 -31.58 -5.04 4.84
N GLY A 38 -31.54 -4.83 3.53
CA GLY A 38 -32.24 -5.67 2.56
C GLY A 38 -31.77 -7.12 2.57
N MET A 39 -30.48 -7.37 2.86
CA MET A 39 -29.92 -8.72 2.95
C MET A 39 -30.31 -9.46 4.25
N LEU A 40 -30.90 -8.79 5.23
CA LEU A 40 -31.41 -9.43 6.43
C LEU A 40 -32.61 -10.36 6.10
N LEU A 41 -33.48 -9.98 5.15
CA LEU A 41 -34.63 -10.78 4.74
C LEU A 41 -34.24 -12.15 4.14
N PRO A 42 -33.33 -12.25 3.16
CA PRO A 42 -32.89 -13.55 2.65
C PRO A 42 -32.14 -14.37 3.71
N LEU A 43 -31.39 -13.74 4.65
CA LEU A 43 -30.77 -14.45 5.78
C LEU A 43 -31.79 -15.06 6.72
N LEU A 44 -32.85 -14.33 7.05
CA LEU A 44 -33.97 -14.82 7.85
C LEU A 44 -34.72 -15.95 7.13
N GLY A 45 -35.02 -15.76 5.85
CA GLY A 45 -35.71 -16.77 5.03
C GLY A 45 -34.93 -18.07 4.92
N LEU A 46 -33.62 -17.97 4.66
CA LEU A 46 -32.74 -19.13 4.57
C LEU A 46 -32.63 -19.88 5.92
N THR A 47 -32.51 -19.13 7.03
CA THR A 47 -32.46 -19.74 8.37
C THR A 47 -33.76 -20.44 8.73
N TYR A 48 -34.92 -19.89 8.28
CA TYR A 48 -36.24 -20.47 8.55
C TYR A 48 -36.52 -21.71 7.71
N VAL A 49 -36.23 -21.66 6.39
CA VAL A 49 -36.55 -22.74 5.43
C VAL A 49 -35.67 -23.96 5.63
N LEU A 50 -34.40 -23.75 5.96
CA LEU A 50 -33.43 -24.83 6.15
C LEU A 50 -33.17 -25.13 7.63
N ASP A 51 -34.11 -24.81 8.54
CA ASP A 51 -33.95 -25.18 9.95
C ASP A 51 -33.99 -26.73 10.07
N PRO A 52 -32.83 -27.35 10.39
CA PRO A 52 -32.71 -28.80 10.37
C PRO A 52 -33.53 -29.50 11.46
N ALA A 53 -33.88 -28.78 12.52
CA ALA A 53 -34.68 -29.34 13.62
C ALA A 53 -36.13 -29.65 13.21
N ALA A 54 -36.61 -29.07 12.10
CA ALA A 54 -37.99 -29.28 11.62
C ALA A 54 -38.13 -30.34 10.51
N GLN A 55 -37.03 -30.79 9.89
CA GLN A 55 -37.11 -31.50 8.61
C GLN A 55 -36.40 -32.86 8.57
N SER A 56 -35.55 -33.22 9.55
CA SER A 56 -34.71 -34.41 9.42
C SER A 56 -35.24 -35.58 10.26
N THR A 57 -35.33 -36.76 9.64
CA THR A 57 -35.70 -38.03 10.27
C THR A 57 -34.49 -38.89 10.63
N SER A 58 -33.30 -38.60 10.04
CA SER A 58 -32.07 -39.33 10.30
C SER A 58 -30.89 -38.39 10.58
N LEU A 59 -29.87 -38.87 11.31
CA LEU A 59 -28.64 -38.12 11.62
C LEU A 59 -27.88 -37.69 10.35
N HIS A 60 -27.84 -38.55 9.34
CA HIS A 60 -27.15 -38.24 8.08
C HIS A 60 -27.86 -37.15 7.27
N GLU A 61 -29.18 -37.17 7.21
CA GLU A 61 -29.95 -36.10 6.57
C GLU A 61 -29.77 -34.78 7.28
N LEU A 62 -29.74 -34.79 8.60
CA LEU A 62 -29.46 -33.60 9.43
C LEU A 62 -28.09 -33.02 9.14
N GLN A 63 -27.03 -33.84 9.11
CA GLN A 63 -25.66 -33.39 8.83
C GLN A 63 -25.52 -32.81 7.42
N PHE A 64 -26.13 -33.46 6.42
CA PHE A 64 -26.15 -32.96 5.03
C PHE A 64 -26.89 -31.64 4.91
N SER A 65 -28.04 -31.51 5.56
CA SER A 65 -28.81 -30.27 5.60
C SER A 65 -28.05 -29.13 6.26
N LEU A 66 -27.33 -29.38 7.36
CA LEU A 66 -26.48 -28.41 8.02
C LEU A 66 -25.32 -27.98 7.12
N LEU A 67 -24.65 -28.88 6.42
CA LEU A 67 -23.56 -28.56 5.52
C LEU A 67 -24.05 -27.66 4.37
N THR A 68 -25.18 -28.00 3.75
CA THR A 68 -25.78 -27.17 2.69
C THR A 68 -26.16 -25.79 3.20
N LEU A 69 -26.65 -25.69 4.43
CA LEU A 69 -26.99 -24.44 5.09
C LEU A 69 -25.74 -23.56 5.31
N TYR A 70 -24.62 -24.12 5.77
CA TYR A 70 -23.38 -23.36 5.94
C TYR A 70 -22.82 -22.85 4.61
N VAL A 71 -22.87 -23.67 3.55
CA VAL A 71 -22.47 -23.25 2.20
C VAL A 71 -23.36 -22.10 1.69
N ALA A 72 -24.68 -22.22 1.88
CA ALA A 72 -25.60 -21.16 1.49
C ALA A 72 -25.36 -19.85 2.25
N PHE A 73 -25.08 -19.91 3.55
CA PHE A 73 -24.72 -18.73 4.33
C PHE A 73 -23.40 -18.12 3.87
N PHE A 74 -22.38 -18.93 3.59
CA PHE A 74 -21.11 -18.45 3.06
C PHE A 74 -21.31 -17.63 1.78
N VAL A 75 -22.09 -18.15 0.83
CA VAL A 75 -22.38 -17.46 -0.43
C VAL A 75 -23.16 -16.16 -0.17
N LEU A 76 -24.19 -16.22 0.68
CA LEU A 76 -25.04 -15.06 0.96
C LEU A 76 -24.30 -13.95 1.70
N LEU A 77 -23.44 -14.30 2.67
CA LEU A 77 -22.57 -13.33 3.36
C LEU A 77 -21.55 -12.71 2.41
N GLY A 78 -20.96 -13.50 1.52
CA GLY A 78 -20.06 -12.99 0.48
C GLY A 78 -20.74 -12.01 -0.47
N MET A 79 -21.96 -12.31 -0.90
CA MET A 79 -22.78 -11.40 -1.72
C MET A 79 -23.13 -10.12 -0.96
N MET A 80 -23.51 -10.23 0.30
CA MET A 80 -23.81 -9.07 1.14
C MET A 80 -22.60 -8.13 1.27
N ILE A 81 -21.44 -8.66 1.62
CA ILE A 81 -20.20 -7.88 1.78
C ILE A 81 -19.82 -7.22 0.46
N TYR A 82 -19.85 -7.97 -0.65
CA TYR A 82 -19.54 -7.44 -1.98
C TYR A 82 -20.52 -6.34 -2.44
N ALA A 83 -21.81 -6.46 -2.08
CA ALA A 83 -22.82 -5.45 -2.40
C ALA A 83 -22.65 -4.15 -1.60
N CYS A 84 -22.14 -4.24 -0.35
CA CYS A 84 -22.05 -3.10 0.57
C CYS A 84 -20.76 -2.30 0.45
N VAL A 85 -19.64 -2.92 0.03
CA VAL A 85 -18.29 -2.36 0.10
C VAL A 85 -17.59 -2.36 -1.25
N GLU A 86 -16.69 -1.40 -1.48
CA GLU A 86 -15.84 -1.30 -2.67
C GLU A 86 -14.61 -2.20 -2.53
N ILE A 87 -14.78 -3.51 -2.67
CA ILE A 87 -13.69 -4.50 -2.64
C ILE A 87 -13.81 -5.47 -3.81
N ASP A 88 -12.71 -6.16 -4.11
CA ASP A 88 -12.69 -7.22 -5.12
C ASP A 88 -13.39 -8.50 -4.61
N LYS A 89 -13.75 -9.39 -5.54
CA LYS A 89 -14.45 -10.64 -5.23
C LYS A 89 -13.66 -11.53 -4.26
N LYS A 90 -12.33 -11.55 -4.37
CA LYS A 90 -11.45 -12.36 -3.51
C LYS A 90 -11.51 -11.90 -2.06
N SER A 91 -11.44 -10.59 -1.83
CA SER A 91 -11.53 -9.99 -0.51
C SER A 91 -12.92 -10.16 0.10
N ALA A 92 -14.00 -10.09 -0.71
CA ALA A 92 -15.36 -10.36 -0.25
C ALA A 92 -15.52 -11.80 0.23
N LEU A 93 -15.01 -12.79 -0.52
CA LEU A 93 -15.02 -14.20 -0.13
C LEU A 93 -14.20 -14.46 1.13
N TYR A 94 -13.05 -13.82 1.26
CA TYR A 94 -12.22 -13.91 2.46
C TYR A 94 -12.94 -13.38 3.71
N CYS A 95 -13.59 -12.21 3.60
CA CYS A 95 -14.41 -11.66 4.67
C CYS A 95 -15.65 -12.52 5.00
N ALA A 96 -16.20 -13.23 4.01
CA ALA A 96 -17.30 -14.18 4.24
C ALA A 96 -16.86 -15.37 5.10
N VAL A 97 -15.64 -15.91 4.90
CA VAL A 97 -15.09 -16.95 5.80
C VAL A 97 -14.99 -16.42 7.22
N TRP A 98 -14.40 -15.23 7.42
CA TRP A 98 -14.31 -14.61 8.73
C TRP A 98 -15.68 -14.39 9.39
N SER A 99 -16.63 -13.87 8.62
CA SER A 99 -17.99 -13.60 9.11
C SER A 99 -18.70 -14.88 9.54
N LEU A 100 -18.51 -15.95 8.78
CA LEU A 100 -19.10 -17.26 9.09
C LEU A 100 -18.51 -17.83 10.38
N LEU A 101 -17.17 -17.86 10.51
CA LEU A 101 -16.49 -18.34 11.71
C LEU A 101 -16.88 -17.50 12.94
N ALA A 102 -16.81 -16.18 12.82
CA ALA A 102 -17.12 -15.27 13.92
C ALA A 102 -18.57 -15.40 14.39
N SER A 103 -19.53 -15.56 13.46
CA SER A 103 -20.95 -15.73 13.80
C SER A 103 -21.24 -17.02 14.52
N GLN A 104 -20.59 -18.10 14.12
CA GLN A 104 -20.75 -19.38 14.79
C GLN A 104 -20.08 -19.38 16.16
N THR A 105 -18.88 -18.81 16.27
CA THR A 105 -18.20 -18.65 17.58
C THR A 105 -19.05 -17.85 18.56
N ALA A 106 -19.67 -16.75 18.11
CA ALA A 106 -20.58 -15.95 18.94
C ALA A 106 -21.79 -16.76 19.41
N TYR A 107 -22.34 -17.59 18.52
CA TYR A 107 -23.45 -18.48 18.86
C TYR A 107 -23.04 -19.52 19.91
N GLU A 108 -21.89 -20.19 19.73
CA GLU A 108 -21.40 -21.21 20.66
C GLU A 108 -21.03 -20.61 22.03
N CYS A 109 -20.49 -19.39 22.08
CA CYS A 109 -20.25 -18.69 23.34
C CYS A 109 -21.54 -18.52 24.16
N TRP A 110 -22.65 -18.15 23.50
CA TRP A 110 -23.94 -18.05 24.16
C TRP A 110 -24.50 -19.42 24.54
N HIS A 111 -24.41 -20.39 23.65
CA HIS A 111 -24.87 -21.76 23.90
C HIS A 111 -24.14 -22.40 25.09
N LEU A 112 -22.87 -22.13 25.27
CA LEU A 112 -22.12 -22.56 26.43
C LEU A 112 -22.70 -22.00 27.76
N VAL A 113 -23.16 -20.75 27.74
CA VAL A 113 -23.83 -20.14 28.89
C VAL A 113 -25.16 -20.86 29.19
N GLU A 114 -25.95 -21.16 28.17
CA GLU A 114 -27.22 -21.89 28.30
C GLU A 114 -26.98 -23.27 28.93
N VAL A 115 -26.03 -24.03 28.41
CA VAL A 115 -25.67 -25.37 28.88
C VAL A 115 -25.11 -25.33 30.34
N PHE A 116 -24.32 -24.28 30.68
CA PHE A 116 -23.82 -24.11 32.04
C PHE A 116 -24.95 -23.95 33.08
N PHE A 117 -25.97 -23.15 32.79
CA PHE A 117 -27.11 -22.97 33.68
C PHE A 117 -27.99 -24.22 33.74
N GLU A 118 -28.14 -24.97 32.64
CA GLU A 118 -28.82 -26.24 32.63
C GLU A 118 -28.12 -27.30 33.48
N TRP A 119 -26.79 -27.40 33.41
CA TRP A 119 -26.00 -28.30 34.28
C TRP A 119 -26.09 -27.94 35.77
N ARG A 120 -26.31 -26.65 36.06
CA ARG A 120 -26.50 -26.19 37.44
C ARG A 120 -27.92 -26.47 37.98
N GLY A 121 -28.81 -26.99 37.19
CA GLY A 121 -30.20 -27.25 37.52
C GLY A 121 -31.10 -26.01 37.58
N THR A 122 -30.63 -24.90 37.04
CA THR A 122 -31.36 -23.63 36.94
C THR A 122 -31.46 -23.19 35.50
N PRO A 123 -32.21 -23.90 34.62
CA PRO A 123 -32.26 -23.60 33.21
C PRO A 123 -32.75 -22.18 32.97
N LEU A 124 -32.10 -21.49 32.04
CA LEU A 124 -32.47 -20.13 31.63
C LEU A 124 -33.83 -20.14 30.94
N ASP A 125 -34.76 -19.34 31.41
CA ASP A 125 -36.00 -19.10 30.67
C ASP A 125 -35.70 -18.20 29.47
N LEU A 126 -35.48 -18.84 28.35
CA LEU A 126 -35.20 -18.16 27.08
C LEU A 126 -36.37 -17.29 26.59
N ARG A 127 -37.55 -17.35 27.20
CA ARG A 127 -38.71 -16.52 26.87
C ARG A 127 -38.71 -15.21 27.68
N SER A 128 -37.96 -15.14 28.75
CA SER A 128 -37.90 -13.96 29.58
C SER A 128 -37.17 -12.80 28.86
N LEU A 129 -37.69 -11.59 29.05
CA LEU A 129 -37.10 -10.39 28.46
C LEU A 129 -35.67 -10.13 28.93
N PRO A 130 -35.30 -10.30 30.21
CA PRO A 130 -33.91 -10.09 30.66
C PRO A 130 -32.91 -11.04 30.02
N VAL A 131 -33.27 -12.30 29.79
CA VAL A 131 -32.38 -13.26 29.11
C VAL A 131 -32.20 -12.88 27.64
N MET A 132 -33.25 -12.38 26.99
CA MET A 132 -33.15 -11.84 25.62
C MET A 132 -32.20 -10.66 25.53
N LEU A 133 -32.33 -9.72 26.44
CA LEU A 133 -31.45 -8.54 26.48
C LEU A 133 -30.00 -8.94 26.77
N ALA A 134 -29.78 -9.89 27.68
CA ALA A 134 -28.45 -10.43 27.98
C ALA A 134 -27.81 -11.10 26.74
N GLN A 135 -28.59 -11.89 26.00
CA GLN A 135 -28.15 -12.55 24.78
C GLN A 135 -27.73 -11.55 23.69
N LEU A 136 -28.53 -10.49 23.47
CA LEU A 136 -28.21 -9.42 22.53
C LEU A 136 -26.97 -8.62 22.99
N ALA A 137 -26.86 -8.32 24.29
CA ALA A 137 -25.72 -7.62 24.85
C ALA A 137 -24.42 -8.42 24.72
N ALA A 138 -24.47 -9.75 24.99
CA ALA A 138 -23.31 -10.63 24.80
C ALA A 138 -22.85 -10.69 23.34
N GLY A 139 -23.80 -10.79 22.37
CA GLY A 139 -23.51 -10.73 20.95
C GLY A 139 -22.91 -9.39 20.52
N ALA A 140 -23.46 -8.27 20.99
CA ALA A 140 -22.95 -6.95 20.71
C ALA A 140 -21.53 -6.75 21.28
N PHE A 141 -21.27 -7.21 22.51
CA PHE A 141 -19.95 -7.17 23.11
C PHE A 141 -18.94 -8.00 22.32
N PHE A 142 -19.29 -9.21 21.91
CA PHE A 142 -18.44 -10.08 21.12
C PHE A 142 -18.03 -9.41 19.77
N TYR A 143 -18.99 -8.79 19.06
CA TYR A 143 -18.70 -8.10 17.82
C TYR A 143 -17.95 -6.78 18.01
N PHE A 144 -18.17 -6.10 19.13
CA PHE A 144 -17.35 -4.95 19.49
C PHE A 144 -15.86 -5.34 19.63
N VAL A 145 -15.59 -6.46 20.33
CA VAL A 145 -14.23 -7.00 20.46
C VAL A 145 -13.66 -7.39 19.08
N ILE A 146 -14.40 -8.12 18.26
CA ILE A 146 -13.96 -8.48 16.91
C ILE A 146 -13.66 -7.23 16.04
N CYS A 147 -14.54 -6.24 16.08
CA CYS A 147 -14.36 -5.01 15.32
C CYS A 147 -13.10 -4.24 15.73
N THR A 148 -12.81 -4.16 17.02
CA THR A 148 -11.65 -3.42 17.54
C THR A 148 -10.34 -4.18 17.40
N THR A 149 -10.34 -5.50 17.58
CA THR A 149 -9.13 -6.33 17.58
C THR A 149 -8.76 -6.87 16.20
N LEU A 150 -9.75 -7.31 15.43
CA LEU A 150 -9.55 -8.01 14.16
C LEU A 150 -9.88 -7.12 12.95
N SER A 151 -11.11 -6.69 12.82
CA SER A 151 -11.61 -6.03 11.61
C SER A 151 -10.82 -4.76 11.25
N ARG A 152 -10.53 -3.90 12.23
CA ARG A 152 -9.74 -2.66 12.01
C ARG A 152 -8.27 -2.93 11.74
N LYS A 153 -7.67 -3.95 12.36
CA LYS A 153 -6.26 -4.29 12.15
C LYS A 153 -5.99 -4.99 10.82
N MET A 154 -6.98 -5.69 10.27
CA MET A 154 -6.87 -6.36 8.97
C MET A 154 -6.94 -5.40 7.80
N SER A 155 -7.63 -4.27 7.91
CA SER A 155 -7.75 -3.28 6.83
C SER A 155 -6.48 -2.44 6.71
N TYR A 156 -5.93 -2.34 5.49
CA TYR A 156 -4.84 -1.43 5.17
C TYR A 156 -5.37 -0.36 4.20
N LYS A 157 -5.35 0.91 4.61
CA LYS A 157 -5.88 2.04 3.82
C LYS A 157 -7.31 1.85 3.30
N GLY A 158 -8.19 1.21 4.08
CA GLY A 158 -9.60 1.00 3.71
C GLY A 158 -9.84 -0.10 2.68
N ALA A 159 -8.86 -0.97 2.44
CA ALA A 159 -8.98 -2.14 1.57
C ALA A 159 -8.32 -3.37 2.19
N TYR A 160 -8.76 -4.55 1.79
CA TYR A 160 -8.07 -5.80 2.06
C TYR A 160 -7.28 -6.21 0.82
N ASN A 161 -5.97 -6.28 0.92
CA ASN A 161 -5.11 -6.76 -0.18
C ASN A 161 -4.86 -8.26 -0.01
N ILE A 162 -5.78 -9.08 -0.50
CA ILE A 162 -5.77 -10.52 -0.31
C ILE A 162 -5.11 -11.21 -1.51
N GLY A 163 -3.97 -11.87 -1.24
CA GLY A 163 -3.31 -12.70 -2.24
C GLY A 163 -4.06 -14.02 -2.51
N PRO A 164 -3.87 -14.64 -3.70
CA PRO A 164 -4.56 -15.90 -4.04
C PRO A 164 -4.21 -17.04 -3.06
N ARG A 165 -2.98 -17.13 -2.58
CA ARG A 165 -2.55 -18.14 -1.59
C ARG A 165 -3.24 -17.95 -0.24
N GLN A 166 -3.44 -16.70 0.18
CA GLN A 166 -4.16 -16.39 1.42
C GLN A 166 -5.62 -16.77 1.32
N LEU A 167 -6.26 -16.50 0.17
CA LEU A 167 -7.65 -16.89 -0.07
C LEU A 167 -7.81 -18.41 -0.08
N THR A 168 -6.94 -19.16 -0.77
CA THR A 168 -7.03 -20.63 -0.83
C THR A 168 -6.86 -21.25 0.55
N SER A 169 -5.90 -20.82 1.36
CA SER A 169 -5.72 -21.35 2.72
C SER A 169 -6.88 -21.00 3.65
N ALA A 170 -7.46 -19.79 3.55
CA ALA A 170 -8.67 -19.43 4.29
C ALA A 170 -9.87 -20.26 3.88
N PHE A 171 -9.98 -20.59 2.59
CA PHE A 171 -11.04 -21.43 2.07
C PHE A 171 -10.96 -22.85 2.62
N PHE A 172 -9.75 -23.43 2.69
CA PHE A 172 -9.53 -24.73 3.35
C PHE A 172 -9.93 -24.72 4.83
N ILE A 173 -9.56 -23.68 5.57
CA ILE A 173 -9.97 -23.51 6.97
C ILE A 173 -11.50 -23.42 7.05
N GLY A 174 -12.14 -22.66 6.16
CA GLY A 174 -13.59 -22.53 6.08
C GLY A 174 -14.29 -23.87 5.78
N ILE A 175 -13.78 -24.68 4.88
CA ILE A 175 -14.31 -26.01 4.56
C ILE A 175 -14.21 -26.94 5.76
N LEU A 176 -13.04 -27.02 6.39
CA LEU A 176 -12.82 -27.84 7.59
C LEU A 176 -13.76 -27.41 8.73
N PHE A 177 -13.91 -26.10 8.91
CA PHE A 177 -14.86 -25.54 9.86
C PHE A 177 -16.30 -25.95 9.57
N MET A 178 -16.78 -25.80 8.31
CA MET A 178 -18.14 -26.18 7.92
C MET A 178 -18.39 -27.68 8.14
N LEU A 179 -17.40 -28.51 7.80
CA LEU A 179 -17.47 -29.95 8.00
C LEU A 179 -17.57 -30.31 9.49
N GLN A 180 -16.70 -29.75 10.33
CA GLN A 180 -16.73 -29.97 11.77
C GLN A 180 -18.07 -29.50 12.36
N ALA A 181 -18.50 -28.29 12.02
CA ALA A 181 -19.76 -27.74 12.52
C ALA A 181 -20.97 -28.60 12.11
N ALA A 182 -21.02 -29.10 10.89
CA ALA A 182 -22.10 -29.99 10.42
C ALA A 182 -22.09 -31.35 11.15
N LEU A 183 -20.91 -31.96 11.31
CA LEU A 183 -20.77 -33.26 11.95
C LEU A 183 -21.13 -33.22 13.44
N LEU A 184 -20.63 -32.22 14.18
CA LEU A 184 -20.83 -32.12 15.63
C LEU A 184 -22.20 -31.55 15.98
N SER A 185 -22.74 -30.57 15.24
CA SER A 185 -24.08 -30.01 15.48
C SER A 185 -25.18 -31.04 15.30
N GLY A 186 -25.01 -31.99 14.35
CA GLY A 186 -25.92 -33.12 14.20
C GLY A 186 -26.02 -34.00 15.46
N GLY A 187 -24.91 -34.21 16.15
CA GLY A 187 -24.88 -34.94 17.43
C GLY A 187 -25.53 -34.19 18.60
N GLN A 188 -25.47 -32.87 18.64
CA GLN A 188 -26.09 -32.07 19.72
C GLN A 188 -27.62 -32.09 19.69
N VAL A 189 -28.21 -32.19 18.50
CA VAL A 189 -29.70 -32.28 18.35
C VAL A 189 -30.23 -33.62 18.91
N VAL A 190 -29.37 -34.65 18.87
CA VAL A 190 -29.77 -36.01 19.30
C VAL A 190 -29.47 -36.26 20.78
N ALA A 191 -28.38 -35.69 21.34
CA ALA A 191 -28.02 -35.85 22.75
C ALA A 191 -27.24 -34.61 23.24
N LEU A 192 -27.70 -34.03 24.36
CA LEU A 192 -27.05 -32.90 25.01
C LEU A 192 -25.83 -33.39 25.82
N ASP A 193 -24.80 -33.89 25.16
CA ASP A 193 -23.59 -34.38 25.81
C ASP A 193 -22.61 -33.22 26.10
N ARG A 194 -22.16 -33.12 27.36
CA ARG A 194 -21.19 -32.11 27.83
C ARG A 194 -19.91 -32.11 27.00
N SER A 195 -19.40 -33.31 26.72
CA SER A 195 -18.15 -33.48 25.97
C SER A 195 -18.27 -32.91 24.52
N LEU A 196 -19.42 -33.08 23.89
CA LEU A 196 -19.70 -32.61 22.56
C LEU A 196 -19.76 -31.08 22.48
N VAL A 197 -20.45 -30.45 23.43
CA VAL A 197 -20.55 -28.97 23.52
C VAL A 197 -19.16 -28.34 23.73
N MET A 198 -18.36 -28.90 24.64
CA MET A 198 -17.00 -28.44 24.88
C MET A 198 -16.10 -28.62 23.66
N THR A 199 -16.21 -29.74 22.96
CA THR A 199 -15.43 -30.01 21.74
C THR A 199 -15.80 -29.03 20.64
N MET A 200 -17.06 -28.69 20.47
CA MET A 200 -17.50 -27.67 19.50
C MET A 200 -16.93 -26.30 19.85
N PHE A 201 -17.06 -25.87 21.10
CA PHE A 201 -16.55 -24.57 21.55
C PHE A 201 -15.03 -24.45 21.33
N VAL A 202 -14.26 -25.44 21.76
CA VAL A 202 -12.81 -25.47 21.55
C VAL A 202 -12.45 -25.48 20.08
N GLY A 203 -13.16 -26.25 19.27
CA GLY A 203 -12.97 -26.32 17.82
C GLY A 203 -13.21 -24.98 17.13
N GLN A 204 -14.25 -24.24 17.53
CA GLN A 204 -14.55 -22.92 16.99
C GLN A 204 -13.43 -21.91 17.30
N PHE A 205 -12.95 -21.90 18.55
CA PHE A 205 -11.81 -21.06 18.94
C PHE A 205 -10.53 -21.43 18.20
N TYR A 206 -10.29 -22.73 17.99
CA TYR A 206 -9.14 -23.20 17.22
C TYR A 206 -9.15 -22.66 15.79
N PHE A 207 -10.27 -22.77 15.06
CA PHE A 207 -10.37 -22.25 13.72
C PHE A 207 -10.27 -20.73 13.64
N LEU A 208 -10.87 -20.02 14.59
CA LEU A 208 -10.78 -18.56 14.67
C LEU A 208 -9.32 -18.13 14.88
N THR A 209 -8.63 -18.81 15.80
CA THR A 209 -7.21 -18.56 16.09
C THR A 209 -6.32 -18.91 14.91
N LEU A 210 -6.56 -20.04 14.25
CA LEU A 210 -5.82 -20.47 13.07
C LEU A 210 -5.94 -19.44 11.94
N LEU A 211 -7.15 -18.94 11.68
CA LEU A 211 -7.40 -17.92 10.67
C LEU A 211 -6.73 -16.58 11.03
N TYR A 212 -6.69 -16.22 12.32
CA TYR A 212 -5.98 -15.05 12.82
C TYR A 212 -4.47 -15.16 12.56
N PHE A 213 -3.84 -16.27 12.98
CA PHE A 213 -2.41 -16.48 12.72
C PHE A 213 -2.07 -16.51 11.24
N GLN A 214 -2.91 -17.15 10.44
CA GLN A 214 -2.76 -17.14 8.98
C GLN A 214 -2.74 -15.70 8.46
N THR A 215 -3.66 -14.85 8.91
CA THR A 215 -3.74 -13.45 8.47
C THR A 215 -2.48 -12.67 8.83
N GLU A 216 -1.96 -12.83 10.06
CA GLU A 216 -0.74 -12.17 10.52
C GLU A 216 0.50 -12.66 9.74
N VAL A 217 0.63 -13.96 9.48
CA VAL A 217 1.74 -14.52 8.70
C VAL A 217 1.75 -13.96 7.27
N PHE A 218 0.60 -13.89 6.60
CA PHE A 218 0.53 -13.31 5.25
C PHE A 218 0.80 -11.82 5.24
N LYS A 219 0.37 -11.08 6.27
CA LYS A 219 0.66 -9.66 6.43
C LYS A 219 2.16 -9.41 6.61
N LEU A 220 2.82 -10.17 7.49
CA LEU A 220 4.26 -10.11 7.67
C LEU A 220 5.02 -10.43 6.36
N SER A 221 4.60 -11.48 5.65
CA SER A 221 5.19 -11.84 4.35
C SER A 221 5.01 -10.73 3.29
N ALA A 222 3.86 -10.05 3.28
CA ALA A 222 3.62 -8.93 2.37
C ALA A 222 4.51 -7.72 2.71
N MET A 223 4.66 -7.39 4.01
CA MET A 223 5.55 -6.32 4.47
C MET A 223 7.01 -6.63 4.15
N GLN A 224 7.44 -7.87 4.32
CA GLN A 224 8.80 -8.29 4.01
C GLN A 224 9.12 -8.14 2.52
N LYS A 225 8.21 -8.54 1.63
CA LYS A 225 8.36 -8.31 0.19
C LYS A 225 8.44 -6.83 -0.19
N GLU A 226 7.66 -5.98 0.47
CA GLU A 226 7.74 -4.53 0.25
C GLU A 226 9.10 -3.98 0.67
N MET A 227 9.63 -4.44 1.81
CA MET A 227 10.98 -4.08 2.28
C MET A 227 12.07 -4.57 1.32
N ASP A 228 12.00 -5.81 0.85
CA ASP A 228 12.97 -6.37 -0.10
C ASP A 228 12.97 -5.57 -1.42
N THR A 229 11.79 -5.20 -1.90
CA THR A 229 11.66 -4.35 -3.10
C THR A 229 12.30 -2.96 -2.88
N LEU A 230 12.08 -2.36 -1.71
CA LEU A 230 12.66 -1.07 -1.37
C LEU A 230 14.19 -1.15 -1.25
N ASN A 231 14.72 -2.22 -0.65
CA ASN A 231 16.16 -2.44 -0.55
C ASN A 231 16.79 -2.62 -1.93
N LEU A 232 16.17 -3.39 -2.82
CA LEU A 232 16.65 -3.55 -4.19
C LEU A 232 16.68 -2.23 -4.97
N LEU A 233 15.67 -1.37 -4.78
CA LEU A 233 15.66 -0.05 -5.40
C LEU A 233 16.77 0.86 -4.84
N TYR A 234 17.03 0.78 -3.54
CA TYR A 234 18.11 1.52 -2.91
C TYR A 234 19.48 1.08 -3.41
N GLU A 235 19.72 -0.22 -3.53
CA GLU A 235 20.95 -0.77 -4.11
C GLU A 235 21.15 -0.32 -5.55
N ARG A 236 20.10 -0.36 -6.39
CA ARG A 236 20.18 0.15 -7.77
C ARG A 236 20.55 1.62 -7.85
N GLN A 237 19.99 2.47 -6.97
CA GLN A 237 20.34 3.88 -6.94
C GLN A 237 21.82 4.09 -6.55
N ARG A 238 22.31 3.31 -5.61
CA ARG A 238 23.72 3.35 -5.20
C ARG A 238 24.64 2.92 -6.34
N GLU A 239 24.31 1.87 -7.05
CA GLU A 239 25.07 1.42 -8.24
C GLU A 239 25.06 2.50 -9.34
N GLN A 240 23.93 3.09 -9.63
CA GLN A 240 23.82 4.19 -10.62
C GLN A 240 24.71 5.37 -10.25
N TYR A 241 24.73 5.76 -8.99
CA TYR A 241 25.65 6.80 -8.51
C TYR A 241 27.11 6.42 -8.73
N GLN A 242 27.51 5.19 -8.39
CA GLN A 242 28.89 4.74 -8.58
C GLN A 242 29.30 4.75 -10.07
N VAL A 243 28.44 4.29 -10.96
CA VAL A 243 28.68 4.31 -12.41
C VAL A 243 28.77 5.74 -12.93
N ALA A 244 27.88 6.62 -12.49
CA ALA A 244 27.90 8.04 -12.88
C ALA A 244 29.20 8.71 -12.41
N ARG A 245 29.61 8.48 -11.17
CA ARG A 245 30.86 8.99 -10.62
C ARG A 245 32.07 8.51 -11.43
N GLN A 246 32.15 7.23 -11.76
CA GLN A 246 33.24 6.68 -12.59
C GLN A 246 33.26 7.32 -13.97
N ASN A 247 32.10 7.45 -14.61
CA ASN A 247 31.99 8.07 -15.93
C ASN A 247 32.48 9.53 -15.90
N VAL A 248 32.07 10.32 -14.91
CA VAL A 248 32.52 11.70 -14.74
C VAL A 248 34.03 11.77 -14.51
N GLN A 249 34.61 10.87 -13.71
CA GLN A 249 36.06 10.80 -13.53
C GLN A 249 36.82 10.52 -14.83
N ILE A 250 36.29 9.58 -15.64
CA ILE A 250 36.86 9.25 -16.95
C ILE A 250 36.76 10.47 -17.90
N ILE A 251 35.62 11.14 -17.93
CA ILE A 251 35.42 12.35 -18.76
C ILE A 251 36.40 13.45 -18.33
N ASN A 252 36.49 13.76 -17.06
CA ASN A 252 37.39 14.77 -16.53
C ASN A 252 38.87 14.46 -16.87
N LYS A 253 39.28 13.20 -16.73
CA LYS A 253 40.62 12.77 -17.14
C LYS A 253 40.85 12.98 -18.64
N ARG A 254 39.93 12.61 -19.48
CA ARG A 254 40.03 12.80 -20.95
C ARG A 254 40.02 14.27 -21.36
N CYS A 255 39.22 15.10 -20.70
CA CYS A 255 39.25 16.56 -20.91
C CYS A 255 40.60 17.17 -20.52
N HIS A 256 41.17 16.71 -19.41
CA HIS A 256 42.51 17.18 -18.99
C HIS A 256 43.59 16.73 -19.99
N GLU A 257 43.58 15.48 -20.47
CA GLU A 257 44.48 14.99 -21.52
C GLU A 257 44.35 15.81 -22.81
N LEU A 258 43.10 16.12 -23.26
CA LEU A 258 42.86 16.94 -24.42
C LEU A 258 43.39 18.36 -24.27
N LYS A 259 43.24 18.99 -23.11
CA LYS A 259 43.84 20.34 -22.82
C LYS A 259 45.34 20.34 -22.94
N LEU A 260 45.99 19.32 -22.41
CA LEU A 260 47.47 19.19 -22.53
C LEU A 260 47.87 19.05 -24.01
N GLN A 261 47.14 18.30 -24.80
CA GLN A 261 47.38 18.13 -26.25
C GLN A 261 47.17 19.47 -27.02
N ILE A 262 46.06 20.19 -26.71
CA ILE A 262 45.78 21.50 -27.30
C ILE A 262 46.89 22.50 -26.93
N ALA A 263 47.35 22.55 -25.68
CA ALA A 263 48.42 23.40 -25.23
C ALA A 263 49.77 23.08 -25.92
N ALA A 264 50.07 21.77 -26.12
CA ALA A 264 51.23 21.34 -26.86
C ALA A 264 51.19 21.75 -28.34
N LEU A 265 50.03 21.57 -29.01
CA LEU A 265 49.82 22.01 -30.39
C LEU A 265 50.00 23.54 -30.52
N ARG A 266 49.52 24.30 -29.55
CA ARG A 266 49.64 25.76 -29.54
C ARG A 266 51.10 26.21 -29.39
N GLN A 267 51.92 25.50 -28.61
CA GLN A 267 53.37 25.76 -28.48
C GLN A 267 54.14 25.41 -29.78
N MET A 268 53.75 24.33 -30.49
CA MET A 268 54.37 23.92 -31.74
C MET A 268 53.98 24.82 -32.92
N SER A 269 52.88 25.54 -32.84
CA SER A 269 52.34 26.43 -33.86
C SER A 269 52.86 27.89 -33.74
N SER A 270 54.07 28.10 -33.22
CA SER A 270 54.70 29.42 -33.10
C SER A 270 55.25 29.99 -34.44
N ALA A 271 55.06 29.33 -35.57
CA ALA A 271 55.24 29.88 -36.93
C ALA A 271 53.94 30.55 -37.45
N PRO A 272 53.91 31.44 -38.45
CA PRO A 272 52.73 32.18 -38.89
C PRO A 272 51.63 31.18 -39.29
N ALA A 273 50.74 30.94 -38.32
CA ALA A 273 49.73 29.90 -38.40
C ALA A 273 48.62 30.32 -39.34
N ASP A 274 48.19 29.36 -40.16
CA ASP A 274 46.98 29.43 -40.95
C ASP A 274 45.78 29.84 -40.04
N PRO A 275 45.07 30.94 -40.39
CA PRO A 275 43.97 31.46 -39.56
C PRO A 275 42.87 30.44 -39.31
N GLU A 276 42.68 29.46 -40.22
CA GLU A 276 41.75 28.34 -40.06
C GLU A 276 42.17 27.39 -38.89
N LEU A 277 43.46 27.03 -38.85
CA LEU A 277 43.97 26.15 -37.79
C LEU A 277 43.83 26.79 -36.42
N LYS A 278 44.06 28.11 -36.32
CA LYS A 278 43.88 28.86 -35.07
C LYS A 278 42.44 28.89 -34.60
N ALA A 279 41.50 29.08 -35.54
CA ALA A 279 40.06 29.02 -35.23
C ALA A 279 39.61 27.64 -34.70
N HIS A 280 40.11 26.55 -35.28
CA HIS A 280 39.82 25.20 -34.81
C HIS A 280 40.44 24.88 -33.46
N ILE A 281 41.65 25.38 -33.15
CA ILE A 281 42.29 25.27 -31.85
C ILE A 281 41.49 26.05 -30.79
N ASP A 282 41.07 27.27 -31.08
CA ASP A 282 40.28 28.11 -30.20
C ASP A 282 38.89 27.53 -29.95
N GLU A 283 38.29 26.89 -30.94
CA GLU A 283 37.00 26.16 -30.83
C GLU A 283 37.12 24.91 -29.98
N ALA A 284 38.20 24.12 -30.18
CA ALA A 284 38.49 22.93 -29.32
C ALA A 284 38.83 23.32 -27.87
N GLU A 285 39.53 24.45 -27.68
CA GLU A 285 39.83 24.99 -26.34
C GLU A 285 38.54 25.45 -25.64
N LYS A 286 37.66 26.15 -26.34
CA LYS A 286 36.32 26.52 -25.83
C LYS A 286 35.48 25.31 -25.47
N ALA A 287 35.45 24.29 -26.32
CA ALA A 287 34.76 23.04 -25.99
C ALA A 287 35.34 22.38 -24.72
N ALA A 288 36.66 22.29 -24.62
CA ALA A 288 37.32 21.72 -23.44
C ALA A 288 37.17 22.59 -22.17
N GLN A 289 37.06 23.93 -22.31
CA GLN A 289 36.79 24.85 -21.21
C GLN A 289 35.35 24.78 -20.72
N LEU A 290 34.37 24.54 -21.60
CA LEU A 290 32.98 24.30 -21.22
C LEU A 290 32.83 23.07 -20.31
N TYR A 291 33.65 22.05 -20.53
CA TYR A 291 33.68 20.86 -19.67
C TYR A 291 34.33 21.13 -18.30
N ASP A 292 35.28 22.07 -18.20
CA ASP A 292 36.01 22.39 -16.96
C ASP A 292 35.30 23.49 -16.14
N ALA A 293 34.66 24.44 -16.81
CA ALA A 293 33.89 25.52 -16.18
C ALA A 293 32.64 24.98 -15.45
N SER A 294 32.24 23.77 -15.77
CA SER A 294 31.18 23.10 -15.06
C SER A 294 31.71 22.49 -13.77
N ARG A 295 31.81 23.35 -12.71
CA ARG A 295 31.16 22.91 -11.51
C ARG A 295 32.12 22.44 -10.42
N ASN A 296 32.70 23.41 -9.79
CA ASN A 296 33.16 23.29 -8.41
C ASN A 296 32.08 23.93 -7.53
N THR A 297 30.96 23.21 -7.31
CA THR A 297 29.88 23.70 -6.44
C THR A 297 30.24 23.62 -4.97
N GLY A 298 31.35 22.96 -4.62
CA GLY A 298 31.75 22.65 -3.24
C GLY A 298 31.15 21.31 -2.72
N ASN A 299 30.50 20.54 -3.58
CA ASN A 299 30.00 19.19 -3.25
C ASN A 299 30.21 18.24 -4.43
N GLU A 300 31.08 17.24 -4.26
CA GLU A 300 31.46 16.27 -5.30
C GLU A 300 30.26 15.54 -5.92
N VAL A 301 29.24 15.22 -5.13
CA VAL A 301 28.06 14.49 -5.59
C VAL A 301 27.21 15.37 -6.50
N LEU A 302 27.02 16.63 -6.12
CA LEU A 302 26.29 17.61 -6.93
C LEU A 302 27.04 17.88 -8.24
N ASP A 303 28.35 17.97 -8.21
CA ASP A 303 29.20 18.13 -9.40
C ASP A 303 29.02 16.97 -10.37
N VAL A 304 28.96 15.73 -9.90
CA VAL A 304 28.70 14.53 -10.71
C VAL A 304 27.34 14.62 -11.39
N VAL A 305 26.28 14.90 -10.63
CA VAL A 305 24.92 14.98 -11.18
C VAL A 305 24.81 16.10 -12.21
N LEU A 306 25.33 17.28 -11.87
CA LEU A 306 25.26 18.42 -12.77
C LEU A 306 26.06 18.20 -14.05
N THR A 307 27.21 17.54 -14.00
CA THR A 307 27.98 17.19 -15.19
C THR A 307 27.21 16.22 -16.08
N GLU A 308 26.68 15.13 -15.52
CA GLU A 308 25.89 14.14 -16.25
C GLU A 308 24.65 14.77 -16.92
N LYS A 309 23.87 15.54 -16.15
CA LYS A 309 22.61 16.11 -16.65
C LYS A 309 22.83 17.26 -17.62
N SER A 310 23.94 17.99 -17.54
CA SER A 310 24.27 19.00 -18.55
C SER A 310 24.61 18.42 -19.90
N LEU A 311 25.41 17.35 -19.94
CA LEU A 311 25.69 16.63 -21.17
C LEU A 311 24.40 16.13 -21.83
N LEU A 312 23.48 15.62 -21.00
CA LEU A 312 22.16 15.19 -21.48
C LEU A 312 21.33 16.37 -21.99
N CYS A 313 21.33 17.50 -21.31
CA CYS A 313 20.64 18.72 -21.75
C CYS A 313 21.20 19.24 -23.07
N GLU A 314 22.53 19.31 -23.20
CA GLU A 314 23.19 19.75 -24.42
C GLU A 314 22.83 18.87 -25.63
N SER A 315 22.86 17.54 -25.46
CA SER A 315 22.47 16.58 -26.50
C SER A 315 21.02 16.75 -26.94
N ARG A 316 20.14 17.28 -26.08
CA ARG A 316 18.71 17.52 -26.35
C ARG A 316 18.36 18.97 -26.63
N ARG A 317 19.36 19.83 -26.80
CA ARG A 317 19.20 21.28 -27.01
C ARG A 317 18.35 21.94 -25.92
N ILE A 318 18.67 21.63 -24.65
CA ILE A 318 18.03 22.21 -23.46
C ILE A 318 19.08 23.11 -22.78
N GLN A 319 18.70 24.32 -22.44
CA GLN A 319 19.54 25.23 -21.68
C GLN A 319 19.37 24.93 -20.17
N LEU A 320 20.46 24.52 -19.50
CA LEU A 320 20.48 24.30 -18.06
C LEU A 320 21.25 25.41 -17.37
N ASN A 321 20.55 26.28 -16.66
CA ASN A 321 21.12 27.34 -15.83
C ASN A 321 21.20 26.87 -14.37
N ALA A 322 22.38 26.72 -13.83
CA ALA A 322 22.57 26.27 -12.45
C ALA A 322 23.34 27.30 -11.63
N VAL A 323 22.70 27.83 -10.61
CA VAL A 323 23.30 28.67 -9.57
C VAL A 323 23.30 27.90 -8.28
N THR A 324 24.45 27.34 -7.89
CA THR A 324 24.47 26.31 -6.84
C THR A 324 25.62 26.54 -5.86
N ASP A 325 25.32 26.58 -4.58
CA ASP A 325 26.26 26.44 -3.48
C ASP A 325 26.10 25.04 -2.89
N GLY A 326 26.93 24.09 -3.34
CA GLY A 326 26.88 22.69 -2.89
C GLY A 326 27.44 22.47 -1.50
N SER A 327 28.22 23.43 -0.96
CA SER A 327 28.80 23.31 0.38
C SER A 327 27.72 23.17 1.48
N CYS A 328 26.57 23.75 1.25
CA CYS A 328 25.42 23.67 2.15
C CYS A 328 24.73 22.29 2.16
N LEU A 329 25.11 21.34 1.30
CA LEU A 329 24.51 20.01 1.13
C LEU A 329 25.33 18.87 1.77
N ASN A 330 26.41 19.18 2.49
CA ASN A 330 27.35 18.19 3.04
C ASN A 330 26.74 17.30 4.14
N PHE A 331 25.55 17.64 4.65
CA PHE A 331 24.80 16.82 5.60
C PHE A 331 24.06 15.64 4.94
N PHE A 332 23.98 15.60 3.62
CA PHE A 332 23.34 14.50 2.90
C PHE A 332 24.28 13.29 2.76
N GLU A 333 23.67 12.10 2.80
CA GLU A 333 24.31 10.89 2.30
C GLU A 333 24.46 10.97 0.77
N ALA A 334 25.61 10.56 0.24
CA ALA A 334 25.94 10.72 -1.18
C ALA A 334 24.91 10.11 -2.14
N SER A 335 24.40 8.93 -1.81
CA SER A 335 23.38 8.24 -2.60
C SER A 335 22.03 8.96 -2.60
N ASP A 336 21.64 9.54 -1.46
CA ASP A 336 20.39 10.28 -1.34
C ASP A 336 20.46 11.62 -2.09
N LEU A 337 21.61 12.32 -1.97
CA LEU A 337 21.83 13.57 -2.67
C LEU A 337 21.81 13.37 -4.19
N TYR A 338 22.51 12.33 -4.68
CA TYR A 338 22.49 11.95 -6.09
C TYR A 338 21.06 11.65 -6.55
N ALA A 339 20.34 10.80 -5.83
CA ALA A 339 18.99 10.42 -6.18
C ALA A 339 18.01 11.60 -6.18
N LEU A 340 18.16 12.53 -5.23
CA LEU A 340 17.34 13.73 -5.12
C LEU A 340 17.46 14.61 -6.38
N PHE A 341 18.71 15.01 -6.69
CA PHE A 341 18.96 15.90 -7.82
C PHE A 341 18.77 15.21 -9.17
N ALA A 342 19.19 13.94 -9.32
CA ALA A 342 18.98 13.18 -10.54
C ALA A 342 17.49 13.07 -10.87
N ASN A 343 16.63 12.69 -9.91
CA ASN A 343 15.19 12.57 -10.12
C ASN A 343 14.53 13.91 -10.47
N MET A 344 14.92 15.00 -9.81
CA MET A 344 14.36 16.32 -10.10
C MET A 344 14.74 16.80 -11.49
N LEU A 345 16.02 16.66 -11.87
CA LEU A 345 16.52 17.10 -13.17
C LEU A 345 16.01 16.20 -14.31
N ASP A 346 15.91 14.88 -14.09
CA ASP A 346 15.31 13.97 -15.10
C ASP A 346 13.88 14.36 -15.40
N HIS A 347 13.08 14.67 -14.37
CA HIS A 347 11.72 15.15 -14.55
C HIS A 347 11.65 16.49 -15.29
N ALA A 348 12.56 17.43 -14.98
CA ALA A 348 12.68 18.72 -15.65
C ALA A 348 13.06 18.55 -17.14
N ILE A 349 14.03 17.66 -17.42
CA ILE A 349 14.48 17.33 -18.78
C ILE A 349 13.35 16.71 -19.59
N GLU A 350 12.62 15.73 -19.04
CA GLU A 350 11.47 15.12 -19.69
C GLU A 350 10.37 16.13 -20.02
N SER A 351 10.17 17.12 -19.17
CA SER A 351 9.21 18.19 -19.40
C SER A 351 9.70 19.15 -20.50
N ALA A 352 10.96 19.56 -20.45
CA ALA A 352 11.57 20.46 -21.43
C ALA A 352 11.63 19.86 -22.84
N VAL A 353 11.92 18.56 -22.97
CA VAL A 353 11.95 17.87 -24.29
C VAL A 353 10.60 17.95 -25.00
N LYS A 354 9.49 17.98 -24.28
CA LYS A 354 8.13 18.04 -24.85
C LYS A 354 7.75 19.41 -25.38
N VAL A 355 8.53 20.44 -25.09
CA VAL A 355 8.33 21.77 -25.66
C VAL A 355 8.79 21.76 -27.12
N PRO A 356 7.93 22.12 -28.09
CA PRO A 356 8.27 22.07 -29.53
C PRO A 356 9.44 23.01 -29.87
N GLU A 357 9.45 24.20 -29.30
CA GLU A 357 10.40 25.27 -29.58
C GLU A 357 11.70 25.10 -28.78
N PRO A 358 12.86 24.81 -29.41
CA PRO A 358 14.12 24.59 -28.69
C PRO A 358 14.57 25.80 -27.84
N GLU A 359 14.25 27.01 -28.29
CA GLU A 359 14.62 28.27 -27.58
C GLU A 359 13.91 28.45 -26.24
N ARG A 360 12.77 27.75 -26.03
CA ARG A 360 12.01 27.77 -24.78
C ARG A 360 12.35 26.60 -23.85
N ARG A 361 13.27 25.72 -24.25
CA ARG A 361 13.73 24.60 -23.43
C ARG A 361 14.76 25.08 -22.43
N CYS A 362 14.29 25.60 -21.31
CA CYS A 362 15.14 26.14 -20.25
C CYS A 362 14.82 25.44 -18.91
N ILE A 363 15.87 25.09 -18.18
CA ILE A 363 15.77 24.54 -16.81
C ILE A 363 16.64 25.43 -15.92
N ASP A 364 16.04 25.96 -14.85
CA ASP A 364 16.75 26.76 -13.86
C ASP A 364 16.88 25.99 -12.56
N LEU A 365 18.07 25.82 -12.05
CA LEU A 365 18.38 25.22 -10.77
C LEU A 365 19.03 26.24 -9.84
N LEU A 366 18.42 26.44 -8.69
CA LEU A 366 18.96 27.28 -7.63
C LEU A 366 19.17 26.44 -6.37
N VAL A 367 20.39 26.46 -5.83
CA VAL A 367 20.74 25.91 -4.51
C VAL A 367 21.46 26.99 -3.70
N CYS A 368 20.85 27.39 -2.61
CA CYS A 368 21.44 28.43 -1.76
C CYS A 368 21.02 28.29 -0.30
N THR A 369 21.82 28.86 0.59
CA THR A 369 21.44 29.01 1.99
C THR A 369 20.72 30.34 2.18
N ARG A 370 19.56 30.33 2.81
CA ARG A 370 18.83 31.53 3.23
C ARG A 370 18.55 31.46 4.73
N GLN A 371 19.13 32.31 5.50
CA GLN A 371 19.04 32.31 6.96
C GLN A 371 19.47 30.93 7.52
N SER A 372 18.58 30.22 8.18
CA SER A 372 18.80 28.89 8.75
C SER A 372 18.21 27.76 7.87
N PHE A 373 18.06 27.98 6.56
CA PHE A 373 17.50 27.00 5.65
C PHE A 373 18.31 26.85 4.37
N VAL A 374 18.42 25.63 3.89
CA VAL A 374 18.92 25.32 2.55
C VAL A 374 17.71 25.25 1.62
N VAL A 375 17.74 26.07 0.58
CA VAL A 375 16.65 26.13 -0.42
C VAL A 375 17.16 25.54 -1.73
N VAL A 376 16.45 24.54 -2.22
CA VAL A 376 16.63 23.96 -3.55
C VAL A 376 15.40 24.29 -4.38
N ASN A 377 15.58 24.91 -5.54
CA ASN A 377 14.50 25.27 -6.44
C ASN A 377 14.83 24.85 -7.87
N VAL A 378 13.98 24.06 -8.48
CA VAL A 378 14.06 23.63 -9.90
C VAL A 378 12.85 24.15 -10.63
N ILE A 379 13.09 24.93 -11.68
CA ILE A 379 12.03 25.47 -12.54
C ILE A 379 12.21 24.88 -13.94
N SER A 380 11.14 24.35 -14.50
CA SER A 380 11.11 23.76 -15.83
C SER A 380 9.80 24.14 -16.55
N PRO A 381 9.72 24.02 -17.88
CA PRO A 381 8.46 24.19 -18.59
C PRO A 381 7.40 23.22 -18.07
N ASP A 382 6.15 23.68 -17.95
CA ASP A 382 5.03 22.87 -17.50
C ASP A 382 4.59 21.85 -18.57
N ARG A 383 4.07 20.72 -18.16
CA ARG A 383 3.54 19.69 -19.04
C ARG A 383 2.15 20.09 -19.54
N PRO A 384 1.85 20.01 -20.85
CA PRO A 384 0.46 20.05 -21.29
C PRO A 384 -0.31 18.87 -20.67
N ALA A 385 -1.51 19.15 -20.15
CA ALA A 385 -2.33 18.26 -19.33
C ALA A 385 -2.73 16.89 -19.95
N GLU A 386 -2.44 16.65 -21.22
CA GLU A 386 -2.94 15.48 -21.98
C GLU A 386 -2.00 14.25 -22.02
N SER A 387 -0.78 14.32 -21.50
CA SER A 387 0.13 13.17 -21.55
C SER A 387 0.35 12.56 -20.18
N ALA A 388 -0.66 11.80 -19.73
CA ALA A 388 -0.62 11.09 -18.46
C ALA A 388 0.18 9.78 -18.54
N ASP A 389 1.50 9.86 -18.48
CA ASP A 389 2.29 8.76 -17.93
C ASP A 389 2.41 8.96 -16.40
N THR A 390 1.24 8.85 -15.77
CA THR A 390 0.98 9.20 -14.36
C THR A 390 1.80 8.35 -13.37
N ARG A 391 2.28 7.16 -13.79
CA ARG A 391 3.00 6.25 -12.91
C ARG A 391 4.46 6.65 -12.67
N ALA A 392 5.20 7.02 -13.71
CA ALA A 392 6.62 7.41 -13.59
C ALA A 392 6.76 8.74 -12.84
N ALA A 393 5.93 9.74 -13.17
CA ALA A 393 5.89 11.02 -12.47
C ALA A 393 5.50 10.87 -11.01
N HIS A 394 4.51 10.03 -10.71
CA HIS A 394 4.10 9.75 -9.32
C HIS A 394 5.18 9.02 -8.53
N TYR A 395 5.97 8.18 -9.18
CA TYR A 395 7.08 7.45 -8.56
C TYR A 395 8.26 8.37 -8.23
N ALA A 396 8.66 9.24 -9.16
CA ALA A 396 9.73 10.21 -8.95
C ALA A 396 9.41 11.17 -7.79
N VAL A 397 8.19 11.70 -7.74
CA VAL A 397 7.71 12.56 -6.64
C VAL A 397 7.70 11.79 -5.31
N LYS A 398 7.33 10.51 -5.31
CA LYS A 398 7.28 9.70 -4.09
C LYS A 398 8.67 9.41 -3.52
N VAL A 399 9.66 9.11 -4.37
CA VAL A 399 11.06 8.90 -3.96
C VAL A 399 11.65 10.20 -3.43
N THR A 400 11.48 11.29 -4.18
CA THR A 400 11.93 12.64 -3.77
C THR A 400 11.34 13.03 -2.42
N ASN A 401 10.03 12.84 -2.22
CA ASN A 401 9.37 13.18 -0.95
C ASN A 401 9.90 12.34 0.22
N ARG A 402 10.23 11.06 0.00
CA ARG A 402 10.81 10.20 1.04
C ARG A 402 12.19 10.70 1.48
N ILE A 403 13.05 11.08 0.53
CA ILE A 403 14.37 11.67 0.83
C ILE A 403 14.17 12.99 1.59
N VAL A 404 13.30 13.87 1.11
CA VAL A 404 13.01 15.14 1.76
C VAL A 404 12.55 14.95 3.21
N GLN A 405 11.67 14.00 3.47
CA GLN A 405 11.21 13.66 4.83
C GLN A 405 12.33 13.07 5.71
N LYS A 406 13.23 12.24 5.15
CA LYS A 406 14.39 11.69 5.89
C LYS A 406 15.25 12.80 6.48
N TYR A 407 15.42 13.90 5.73
CA TYR A 407 16.20 15.08 6.14
C TYR A 407 15.32 16.22 6.70
N LYS A 408 14.11 15.91 7.18
CA LYS A 408 13.18 16.87 7.83
C LYS A 408 12.86 18.09 6.97
N GLY A 409 12.94 17.95 5.65
CA GLY A 409 12.61 19.00 4.70
C GLY A 409 11.13 19.08 4.36
N THR A 410 10.77 20.14 3.64
CA THR A 410 9.43 20.35 3.08
C THR A 410 9.54 20.52 1.58
N LEU A 411 8.69 19.80 0.83
CA LEU A 411 8.61 19.88 -0.63
C LEU A 411 7.30 20.56 -1.01
N THR A 412 7.38 21.58 -1.86
CA THR A 412 6.24 22.28 -2.46
C THR A 412 6.39 22.29 -3.98
N THR A 413 5.28 22.17 -4.68
CA THR A 413 5.24 22.25 -6.15
C THR A 413 4.23 23.31 -6.57
N GLU A 414 4.61 24.15 -7.51
CA GLU A 414 3.76 25.22 -8.06
C GLU A 414 3.78 25.14 -9.58
N SER A 415 2.61 25.29 -10.20
CA SER A 415 2.48 25.41 -11.65
C SER A 415 1.84 26.76 -11.96
N GLN A 416 2.61 27.67 -12.57
CA GLN A 416 2.15 29.02 -12.92
C GLN A 416 2.77 29.47 -14.26
N ASN A 417 1.97 30.13 -15.09
CA ASN A 417 2.43 30.77 -16.32
C ASN A 417 3.14 29.83 -17.31
N GLY A 418 2.81 28.54 -17.34
CA GLY A 418 3.46 27.55 -18.20
C GLY A 418 4.81 27.05 -17.70
N PHE A 419 5.14 27.30 -16.44
CA PHE A 419 6.30 26.77 -15.74
C PHE A 419 5.89 25.94 -14.52
N PHE A 420 6.62 24.87 -14.29
CA PHE A 420 6.49 24.00 -13.14
C PHE A 420 7.71 24.19 -12.23
N ALA A 421 7.49 24.60 -11.00
CA ALA A 421 8.51 24.82 -9.99
C ALA A 421 8.42 23.75 -8.89
N VAL A 422 9.56 23.14 -8.57
CA VAL A 422 9.75 22.25 -7.43
C VAL A 422 10.66 22.94 -6.43
N LYS A 423 10.13 23.30 -5.27
CA LYS A 423 10.87 23.97 -4.21
C LYS A 423 10.97 23.05 -3.00
N ILE A 424 12.19 22.84 -2.54
CA ILE A 424 12.49 22.07 -1.34
C ILE A 424 13.25 22.95 -0.35
N ILE A 425 12.88 22.84 0.92
CA ILE A 425 13.49 23.59 2.00
C ILE A 425 13.94 22.61 3.06
N PHE A 426 15.22 22.66 3.42
CA PHE A 426 15.79 21.87 4.52
C PHE A 426 16.24 22.79 5.66
N PRO A 427 16.13 22.39 6.93
CA PRO A 427 16.73 23.13 8.04
C PRO A 427 18.25 23.02 7.98
N SER A 428 18.98 24.13 8.11
CA SER A 428 20.47 24.15 8.07
C SER A 428 21.10 23.61 9.34
N ALA A 429 20.35 23.38 10.40
CA ALA A 429 20.80 22.86 11.68
C ALA A 429 21.06 21.35 11.73
N LEU A 430 21.23 20.69 10.58
CA LEU A 430 21.62 19.27 10.48
C LEU A 430 23.15 19.08 10.28
N SER A 431 23.91 20.17 10.36
CA SER A 431 25.41 20.16 10.33
C SER A 431 25.97 19.89 11.71
#